data_666e154c82819f335fd8069335ed6ffb
#
_entry.id   666e154c82819f335fd8069335ed6ffb
#
_cell.length_a   1.000
_cell.length_b   1.000
_cell.length_c   1.000
_cell.angle_alpha   90.00
_cell.angle_beta   90.00
_cell.angle_gamma   90.00
#
_symmetry.space_group_name_H-M   'P 1'
#
loop_
_entity.id
_entity.type
_entity.pdbx_description
1 polymer ?
#
loop_
_entity_poly.entity_id
_entity_poly.type
_entity_poly.pdbx_seq_one_letter_code
_entity_poly.pdbx_strand_id
1 'polypeptide(L)'
;MILAPDRTRADVLTPRAQALGPDSVRPVRTPASFAYQVVATWRTQRDVPLEGVELVTGAAQDQMLAEALESVDAPWPEDIGPQMRAMPAFRAELRNLVARAGEAGMDASKLAEAGARFGRPEWQGAGAIVAALEEGPERSPEYPRTLRVDLSRIQALAADLIDAWEQDAPSRGVQAPCPVPDVVIVDDLQDCTPSTLRLLEACRDAGARIVAFSDSDVAVAGYRGGEPHLDRRLASALGVEIAELGQVYDMSRAVRELARQACARIAQSGSPARREAGVADDAPAGRLVTHLGATPSQMGALIARALRSHHLHDGIEFSDQVVIVRSSSMVAETSRYLARGACLSREAVAPLTLQHSRPRACSWTS
;
A
#
# COMPACT_ATOMS: atom_id res chain seq x y z
N MET A 1 -9.45 10.77 -11.34
CA MET A 1 -9.01 9.39 -10.96
C MET A 1 -8.78 9.35 -9.45
N ILE A 2 -9.14 8.23 -8.79
CA ILE A 2 -8.88 8.01 -7.37
C ILE A 2 -7.74 6.99 -7.24
N LEU A 3 -6.77 7.27 -6.37
CA LEU A 3 -5.72 6.35 -5.98
C LEU A 3 -5.97 5.84 -4.57
N ALA A 4 -6.00 4.53 -4.40
CA ALA A 4 -6.08 3.86 -3.11
C ALA A 4 -4.78 3.08 -2.85
N PRO A 5 -4.26 3.00 -1.62
CA PRO A 5 -2.92 2.45 -1.34
C PRO A 5 -2.78 0.97 -1.70
N ASP A 6 -3.88 0.22 -1.70
CA ASP A 6 -3.89 -1.19 -2.05
C ASP A 6 -5.15 -1.59 -2.86
N ARG A 7 -5.11 -2.81 -3.42
CA ARG A 7 -6.18 -3.34 -4.24
C ARG A 7 -7.49 -3.52 -3.47
N THR A 8 -7.42 -3.92 -2.22
CA THR A 8 -8.61 -4.17 -1.39
C THR A 8 -9.42 -2.89 -1.21
N ARG A 9 -8.74 -1.78 -0.88
CA ARG A 9 -9.37 -0.46 -0.77
C ARG A 9 -9.86 0.04 -2.13
N ALA A 10 -9.09 -0.16 -3.20
CA ALA A 10 -9.52 0.19 -4.55
C ALA A 10 -10.81 -0.55 -4.96
N ASP A 11 -10.92 -1.84 -4.66
CA ASP A 11 -12.10 -2.66 -4.98
C ASP A 11 -13.34 -2.18 -4.20
N VAL A 12 -13.19 -1.70 -2.97
CA VAL A 12 -14.29 -1.11 -2.16
C VAL A 12 -14.75 0.25 -2.70
N LEU A 13 -13.81 1.09 -3.14
CA LEU A 13 -14.12 2.43 -3.64
C LEU A 13 -14.69 2.43 -5.07
N THR A 14 -14.33 1.44 -5.89
CA THR A 14 -14.69 1.39 -7.30
C THR A 14 -16.20 1.48 -7.54
N PRO A 15 -17.09 0.69 -6.88
CA PRO A 15 -18.52 0.80 -7.10
C PRO A 15 -19.09 2.17 -6.71
N ARG A 16 -18.53 2.80 -5.67
CA ARG A 16 -18.95 4.13 -5.22
C ARG A 16 -18.56 5.21 -6.22
N ALA A 17 -17.33 5.14 -6.73
CA ALA A 17 -16.84 6.08 -7.73
C ALA A 17 -17.61 5.95 -9.05
N GLN A 18 -17.95 4.73 -9.46
CA GLN A 18 -18.75 4.47 -10.66
C GLN A 18 -20.19 5.00 -10.55
N ALA A 19 -20.76 5.01 -9.36
CA ALA A 19 -22.09 5.57 -9.13
C ALA A 19 -22.13 7.10 -9.26
N LEU A 20 -20.99 7.79 -9.14
CA LEU A 20 -20.88 9.23 -9.25
C LEU A 20 -20.65 9.73 -10.68
N GLY A 21 -20.23 8.86 -11.60
CA GLY A 21 -20.00 9.22 -12.99
C GLY A 21 -19.74 8.01 -13.88
N PRO A 22 -20.48 7.89 -15.01
CA PRO A 22 -20.40 6.70 -15.87
C PRO A 22 -19.16 6.64 -16.77
N ASP A 23 -18.37 7.71 -16.90
CA ASP A 23 -17.45 7.88 -18.02
C ASP A 23 -16.06 7.28 -17.85
N SER A 24 -15.70 6.72 -16.69
CA SER A 24 -14.39 6.12 -16.53
C SER A 24 -14.48 4.59 -16.35
N VAL A 25 -13.80 3.88 -17.24
CA VAL A 25 -13.72 2.39 -17.21
C VAL A 25 -13.07 1.88 -15.92
N ARG A 26 -12.18 2.66 -15.30
CA ARG A 26 -11.51 2.36 -14.03
C ARG A 26 -11.24 3.63 -13.24
N PRO A 27 -12.24 4.14 -12.52
CA PRO A 27 -12.11 5.41 -11.78
C PRO A 27 -11.16 5.30 -10.58
N VAL A 28 -10.98 4.10 -10.03
CA VAL A 28 -10.11 3.83 -8.87
C VAL A 28 -8.98 2.88 -9.27
N ARG A 29 -7.76 3.20 -8.83
CA ARG A 29 -6.55 2.42 -9.08
C ARG A 29 -5.65 2.42 -7.85
N THR A 30 -4.70 1.49 -7.79
CA THR A 30 -3.53 1.66 -6.91
C THR A 30 -2.47 2.50 -7.62
N PRO A 31 -1.57 3.19 -6.87
CA PRO A 31 -0.46 3.93 -7.47
C PRO A 31 0.37 3.09 -8.45
N ALA A 32 0.68 1.83 -8.10
CA ALA A 32 1.39 0.92 -8.98
C ALA A 32 0.59 0.56 -10.25
N SER A 33 -0.74 0.41 -10.16
CA SER A 33 -1.59 0.16 -11.33
C SER A 33 -1.67 1.37 -12.28
N PHE A 34 -1.66 2.58 -11.73
CA PHE A 34 -1.58 3.79 -12.53
C PHE A 34 -0.20 3.92 -13.18
N ALA A 35 0.87 3.72 -12.42
CA ALA A 35 2.23 3.73 -12.93
C ALA A 35 2.43 2.71 -14.07
N TYR A 36 1.88 1.50 -13.92
CA TYR A 36 1.88 0.50 -14.98
C TYR A 36 1.20 1.03 -16.26
N GLN A 37 0.07 1.72 -16.14
CA GLN A 37 -0.63 2.31 -17.29
C GLN A 37 0.26 3.34 -18.00
N VAL A 38 0.94 4.21 -17.25
CA VAL A 38 1.85 5.22 -17.82
C VAL A 38 2.95 4.54 -18.63
N VAL A 39 3.64 3.57 -18.04
CA VAL A 39 4.74 2.84 -18.69
C VAL A 39 4.24 2.04 -19.90
N ALA A 40 3.09 1.36 -19.77
CA ALA A 40 2.49 0.61 -20.86
C ALA A 40 2.10 1.53 -22.05
N THR A 41 1.49 2.68 -21.76
CA THR A 41 1.14 3.67 -22.81
C THR A 41 2.38 4.17 -23.52
N TRP A 42 3.42 4.53 -22.79
CA TRP A 42 4.72 4.95 -23.35
C TRP A 42 5.31 3.90 -24.30
N ARG A 43 5.19 2.62 -23.99
CA ARG A 43 5.78 1.53 -24.76
C ARG A 43 4.95 1.09 -25.96
N THR A 44 3.62 1.05 -25.81
CA THR A 44 2.73 0.46 -26.81
C THR A 44 2.16 1.48 -27.80
N GLN A 45 1.99 2.72 -27.39
CA GLN A 45 1.40 3.78 -28.20
C GLN A 45 2.47 4.56 -28.97
N ARG A 46 3.26 3.84 -29.79
CA ARG A 46 4.39 4.36 -30.57
C ARG A 46 4.23 3.98 -32.04
N ASP A 47 4.91 4.71 -32.94
CA ASP A 47 4.97 4.38 -34.37
C ASP A 47 5.43 2.95 -34.63
N VAL A 48 6.41 2.49 -33.82
CA VAL A 48 6.84 1.10 -33.79
C VAL A 48 6.60 0.61 -32.35
N PRO A 49 5.48 -0.06 -32.08
CA PRO A 49 5.16 -0.53 -30.73
C PRO A 49 6.26 -1.43 -30.17
N LEU A 50 6.68 -1.15 -28.94
CA LEU A 50 7.47 -2.08 -28.15
C LEU A 50 6.50 -3.04 -27.47
N GLU A 51 6.94 -4.28 -27.28
CA GLU A 51 6.17 -5.25 -26.54
C GLU A 51 5.97 -4.82 -25.08
N GLY A 52 5.00 -5.44 -24.41
CA GLY A 52 4.42 -5.02 -23.14
C GLY A 52 5.38 -4.78 -21.98
N VAL A 53 4.78 -4.65 -20.82
CA VAL A 53 5.47 -4.53 -19.53
C VAL A 53 5.13 -5.77 -18.71
N GLU A 54 6.14 -6.48 -18.25
CA GLU A 54 6.01 -7.61 -17.32
C GLU A 54 6.38 -7.15 -15.91
N LEU A 55 5.43 -7.24 -14.98
CA LEU A 55 5.73 -7.02 -13.58
C LEU A 55 6.36 -8.27 -12.98
N VAL A 56 7.61 -8.16 -12.58
CA VAL A 56 8.34 -9.27 -11.98
C VAL A 56 7.96 -9.42 -10.52
N THR A 57 7.43 -10.58 -10.14
CA THR A 57 7.00 -10.89 -8.77
C THR A 57 7.26 -12.35 -8.42
N GLY A 58 7.29 -12.66 -7.12
CA GLY A 58 7.34 -14.05 -6.64
C GLY A 58 8.55 -14.84 -7.14
N ALA A 59 8.30 -15.99 -7.76
CA ALA A 59 9.34 -16.91 -8.20
C ALA A 59 10.27 -16.33 -9.28
N ALA A 60 9.73 -15.56 -10.22
CA ALA A 60 10.52 -14.90 -11.25
C ALA A 60 11.51 -13.88 -10.66
N GLN A 61 11.08 -13.13 -9.65
CA GLN A 61 11.94 -12.18 -8.93
C GLN A 61 13.02 -12.93 -8.13
N ASP A 62 12.68 -14.05 -7.47
CA ASP A 62 13.65 -14.87 -6.74
C ASP A 62 14.71 -15.45 -7.67
N GLN A 63 14.32 -15.90 -8.86
CA GLN A 63 15.21 -16.39 -9.88
C GLN A 63 16.17 -15.29 -10.38
N MET A 64 15.66 -14.11 -10.70
CA MET A 64 16.52 -12.98 -11.12
C MET A 64 17.54 -12.60 -10.07
N LEU A 65 17.13 -12.59 -8.79
CA LEU A 65 18.05 -12.33 -7.68
C LEU A 65 19.10 -13.45 -7.54
N ALA A 66 18.72 -14.71 -7.73
CA ALA A 66 19.66 -15.84 -7.70
C ALA A 66 20.72 -15.70 -8.81
N GLU A 67 20.30 -15.43 -10.04
CA GLU A 67 21.18 -15.23 -11.19
C GLU A 67 22.12 -14.03 -11.00
N ALA A 68 21.61 -12.92 -10.45
CA ALA A 68 22.43 -11.74 -10.14
C ALA A 68 23.46 -12.04 -9.02
N LEU A 69 23.06 -12.77 -7.97
CA LEU A 69 23.97 -13.16 -6.88
C LEU A 69 25.10 -14.11 -7.33
N GLU A 70 24.86 -14.91 -8.37
CA GLU A 70 25.87 -15.82 -8.96
C GLU A 70 26.81 -15.10 -9.92
N SER A 71 26.30 -14.13 -10.69
CA SER A 71 27.04 -13.48 -11.79
C SER A 71 27.76 -12.21 -11.40
N VAL A 72 27.32 -11.53 -10.34
CA VAL A 72 27.84 -10.21 -9.94
C VAL A 72 28.88 -10.36 -8.82
N ASP A 73 30.07 -9.83 -9.06
CA ASP A 73 31.09 -9.67 -8.03
C ASP A 73 30.77 -8.45 -7.18
N ALA A 74 29.94 -8.65 -6.16
CA ALA A 74 29.48 -7.58 -5.29
C ALA A 74 30.27 -7.52 -3.97
N PRO A 75 30.47 -6.32 -3.38
CA PRO A 75 31.28 -6.13 -2.18
C PRO A 75 30.51 -6.56 -0.92
N TRP A 76 30.36 -7.86 -0.72
CA TRP A 76 29.73 -8.42 0.48
C TRP A 76 30.74 -8.47 1.66
N PRO A 77 30.25 -8.25 2.90
CA PRO A 77 31.05 -8.53 4.10
C PRO A 77 31.54 -9.98 4.16
N GLU A 78 32.68 -10.22 4.82
CA GLU A 78 33.32 -11.55 4.90
C GLU A 78 32.41 -12.61 5.53
N ASP A 79 31.55 -12.22 6.46
CA ASP A 79 30.58 -13.10 7.11
C ASP A 79 29.39 -13.48 6.20
N ILE A 80 29.18 -12.76 5.08
CA ILE A 80 28.17 -13.06 4.06
C ILE A 80 28.81 -13.82 2.89
N GLY A 81 29.24 -15.04 3.15
CA GLY A 81 29.90 -15.88 2.16
C GLY A 81 28.95 -16.47 1.09
N PRO A 82 29.49 -17.09 0.02
CA PRO A 82 28.68 -17.63 -1.08
C PRO A 82 27.61 -18.62 -0.64
N GLN A 83 27.89 -19.44 0.38
CA GLN A 83 26.93 -20.41 0.91
C GLN A 83 25.70 -19.73 1.53
N MET A 84 25.91 -18.63 2.27
CA MET A 84 24.82 -17.86 2.85
C MET A 84 23.98 -17.19 1.74
N ARG A 85 24.62 -16.61 0.73
CA ARG A 85 23.95 -15.95 -0.40
C ARG A 85 23.10 -16.91 -1.24
N ALA A 86 23.47 -18.19 -1.30
CA ALA A 86 22.72 -19.23 -1.97
C ALA A 86 21.43 -19.65 -1.21
N MET A 87 21.29 -19.27 0.07
CA MET A 87 20.13 -19.67 0.87
C MET A 87 18.85 -18.94 0.43
N PRO A 88 17.70 -19.62 0.32
CA PRO A 88 16.41 -18.97 0.02
C PRO A 88 16.04 -17.88 1.02
N ALA A 89 16.40 -18.06 2.31
CA ALA A 89 16.16 -17.05 3.34
C ALA A 89 16.93 -15.74 3.08
N PHE A 90 18.20 -15.84 2.67
CA PHE A 90 19.00 -14.66 2.31
C PHE A 90 18.40 -13.93 1.10
N ARG A 91 18.00 -14.66 0.05
CA ARG A 91 17.32 -14.05 -1.11
C ARG A 91 16.00 -13.37 -0.73
N ALA A 92 15.25 -13.94 0.20
CA ALA A 92 14.03 -13.31 0.71
C ALA A 92 14.31 -11.98 1.42
N GLU A 93 15.35 -11.93 2.26
CA GLU A 93 15.77 -10.67 2.93
C GLU A 93 16.31 -9.65 1.93
N LEU A 94 17.13 -10.08 0.98
CA LEU A 94 17.64 -9.21 -0.09
C LEU A 94 16.48 -8.64 -0.93
N ARG A 95 15.51 -9.46 -1.29
CA ARG A 95 14.31 -9.02 -2.01
C ARG A 95 13.54 -7.96 -1.20
N ASN A 96 13.38 -8.17 0.11
CA ASN A 96 12.72 -7.20 0.98
C ASN A 96 13.51 -5.88 1.04
N LEU A 97 14.83 -5.95 1.14
CA LEU A 97 15.68 -4.76 1.14
C LEU A 97 15.58 -3.99 -0.18
N VAL A 98 15.70 -4.68 -1.31
CA VAL A 98 15.57 -4.09 -2.66
C VAL A 98 14.19 -3.44 -2.85
N ALA A 99 13.12 -4.13 -2.43
CA ALA A 99 11.78 -3.59 -2.49
C ALA A 99 11.64 -2.32 -1.63
N ARG A 100 12.18 -2.32 -0.38
CA ARG A 100 12.17 -1.12 0.48
C ARG A 100 12.96 0.03 -0.11
N ALA A 101 14.12 -0.25 -0.69
CA ALA A 101 14.94 0.75 -1.36
C ALA A 101 14.20 1.37 -2.56
N GLY A 102 13.58 0.54 -3.41
CA GLY A 102 12.77 1.00 -4.54
C GLY A 102 11.57 1.84 -4.11
N GLU A 103 10.83 1.43 -3.09
CA GLU A 103 9.71 2.19 -2.53
C GLU A 103 10.14 3.50 -1.86
N ALA A 104 11.37 3.57 -1.34
CA ALA A 104 11.97 4.79 -0.83
C ALA A 104 12.55 5.70 -1.93
N GLY A 105 12.47 5.30 -3.21
CA GLY A 105 13.07 6.04 -4.32
C GLY A 105 14.59 6.00 -4.35
N MET A 106 15.18 4.97 -3.74
CA MET A 106 16.63 4.75 -3.76
C MET A 106 17.01 3.93 -5.00
N ASP A 107 17.93 4.45 -5.78
CA ASP A 107 18.67 3.72 -6.80
C ASP A 107 19.84 2.93 -6.17
N ALA A 108 20.56 2.19 -7.01
CA ALA A 108 21.71 1.38 -6.58
C ALA A 108 22.76 2.18 -5.81
N SER A 109 23.09 3.39 -6.26
CA SER A 109 24.12 4.23 -5.66
C SER A 109 23.68 4.78 -4.31
N LYS A 110 22.45 5.27 -4.22
CA LYS A 110 21.87 5.76 -2.95
C LYS A 110 21.77 4.66 -1.89
N LEU A 111 21.45 3.41 -2.31
CA LEU A 111 21.44 2.27 -1.39
C LEU A 111 22.84 1.97 -0.86
N ALA A 112 23.87 1.98 -1.71
CA ALA A 112 25.26 1.76 -1.31
C ALA A 112 25.77 2.90 -0.39
N GLU A 113 25.48 4.16 -0.71
CA GLU A 113 25.79 5.34 0.12
C GLU A 113 25.12 5.28 1.49
N ALA A 114 23.83 4.88 1.53
CA ALA A 114 23.11 4.66 2.78
C ALA A 114 23.78 3.55 3.61
N GLY A 115 24.26 2.48 2.98
CA GLY A 115 25.03 1.42 3.62
C GLY A 115 26.30 1.97 4.31
N ALA A 116 27.05 2.79 3.62
CA ALA A 116 28.23 3.44 4.18
C ALA A 116 27.87 4.38 5.34
N ARG A 117 26.84 5.21 5.17
CA ARG A 117 26.40 6.20 6.16
C ARG A 117 25.88 5.58 7.46
N PHE A 118 25.15 4.46 7.37
CA PHE A 118 24.52 3.81 8.51
C PHE A 118 25.31 2.62 9.06
N GLY A 119 26.54 2.38 8.58
CA GLY A 119 27.36 1.27 9.02
C GLY A 119 26.78 -0.10 8.66
N ARG A 120 26.12 -0.20 7.49
CA ARG A 120 25.48 -1.40 6.96
C ARG A 120 26.19 -1.85 5.67
N PRO A 121 27.39 -2.45 5.79
CA PRO A 121 28.20 -2.80 4.62
C PRO A 121 27.50 -3.78 3.66
N GLU A 122 26.59 -4.61 4.15
CA GLU A 122 25.76 -5.50 3.34
C GLU A 122 24.87 -4.75 2.33
N TRP A 123 24.56 -3.48 2.57
CA TRP A 123 23.78 -2.66 1.63
C TRP A 123 24.63 -2.22 0.42
N GLN A 124 25.94 -2.23 0.53
CA GLN A 124 26.81 -1.98 -0.63
C GLN A 124 26.75 -3.15 -1.61
N GLY A 125 26.81 -4.40 -1.08
CA GLY A 125 26.59 -5.59 -1.88
C GLY A 125 25.20 -5.62 -2.53
N ALA A 126 24.17 -5.27 -1.76
CA ALA A 126 22.81 -5.14 -2.28
C ALA A 126 22.69 -4.07 -3.38
N GLY A 127 23.37 -2.93 -3.23
CA GLY A 127 23.45 -1.87 -4.24
C GLY A 127 24.05 -2.37 -5.56
N ALA A 128 25.12 -3.16 -5.50
CA ALA A 128 25.72 -3.76 -6.70
C ALA A 128 24.76 -4.74 -7.40
N ILE A 129 23.99 -5.52 -6.63
CA ILE A 129 22.95 -6.39 -7.21
C ILE A 129 21.84 -5.55 -7.86
N VAL A 130 21.39 -4.46 -7.22
CA VAL A 130 20.40 -3.55 -7.80
C VAL A 130 20.91 -2.96 -9.11
N ALA A 131 22.17 -2.48 -9.16
CA ALA A 131 22.79 -1.94 -10.37
C ALA A 131 22.78 -2.98 -11.52
N ALA A 132 23.16 -4.21 -11.23
CA ALA A 132 23.13 -5.27 -12.22
C ALA A 132 21.73 -5.62 -12.73
N LEU A 133 20.72 -5.54 -11.85
CA LEU A 133 19.32 -5.71 -12.25
C LEU A 133 18.80 -4.51 -13.08
N GLU A 134 19.36 -3.33 -12.86
CA GLU A 134 19.06 -2.12 -13.64
C GLU A 134 19.73 -2.14 -15.03
N GLU A 135 20.98 -2.60 -15.09
CA GLU A 135 21.77 -2.70 -16.32
C GLU A 135 21.51 -3.99 -17.11
N GLY A 136 21.02 -5.04 -16.42
CA GLY A 136 20.70 -6.33 -17.01
C GLY A 136 19.60 -6.24 -18.06
N PRO A 137 19.37 -7.31 -18.84
CA PRO A 137 18.32 -7.27 -19.85
C PRO A 137 16.98 -7.09 -19.14
N GLU A 138 16.49 -5.87 -19.11
CA GLU A 138 15.11 -5.51 -18.76
C GLU A 138 14.09 -6.22 -19.68
N ARG A 139 14.51 -7.31 -20.30
CA ARG A 139 13.83 -8.03 -21.36
C ARG A 139 13.56 -9.45 -20.89
N SER A 140 12.33 -9.89 -21.09
CA SER A 140 12.00 -11.29 -20.91
C SER A 140 12.88 -12.16 -21.83
N PRO A 141 13.42 -13.30 -21.35
CA PRO A 141 14.15 -14.24 -22.21
C PRO A 141 13.33 -14.73 -23.41
N GLU A 142 12.01 -14.86 -23.23
CA GLU A 142 11.07 -15.29 -24.26
C GLU A 142 10.65 -14.14 -25.19
N TYR A 143 10.62 -12.90 -24.65
CA TYR A 143 10.17 -11.71 -25.36
C TYR A 143 11.20 -10.57 -25.19
N PRO A 144 12.27 -10.55 -26.02
CA PRO A 144 13.39 -9.62 -25.83
C PRO A 144 13.02 -8.14 -25.95
N ARG A 145 11.79 -7.81 -26.35
CA ARG A 145 11.25 -6.45 -26.40
C ARG A 145 10.37 -6.09 -25.21
N THR A 146 10.06 -7.05 -24.33
CA THR A 146 9.24 -6.82 -23.13
C THR A 146 10.09 -6.21 -22.01
N LEU A 147 9.60 -5.15 -21.40
CA LEU A 147 10.21 -4.54 -20.22
C LEU A 147 9.84 -5.34 -18.97
N ARG A 148 10.84 -5.86 -18.26
CA ARG A 148 10.65 -6.49 -16.96
C ARG A 148 10.96 -5.48 -15.86
N VAL A 149 10.00 -5.21 -15.00
CA VAL A 149 10.16 -4.21 -13.94
C VAL A 149 9.62 -4.74 -12.61
N ASP A 150 10.35 -4.47 -11.54
CA ASP A 150 9.89 -4.76 -10.18
C ASP A 150 8.77 -3.80 -9.77
N LEU A 151 7.80 -4.33 -9.00
CA LEU A 151 6.65 -3.56 -8.55
C LEU A 151 7.02 -2.34 -7.70
N SER A 152 8.13 -2.41 -6.96
CA SER A 152 8.61 -1.32 -6.13
C SER A 152 9.18 -0.14 -6.94
N ARG A 153 9.63 -0.40 -8.18
CA ARG A 153 10.30 0.58 -9.04
C ARG A 153 9.38 1.20 -10.09
N ILE A 154 8.23 0.56 -10.38
CA ILE A 154 7.37 1.02 -11.47
C ILE A 154 6.83 2.44 -11.27
N GLN A 155 6.62 2.85 -10.01
CA GLN A 155 6.15 4.20 -9.70
C GLN A 155 7.21 5.26 -10.00
N ALA A 156 8.47 5.01 -9.64
CA ALA A 156 9.59 5.90 -9.95
C ALA A 156 9.79 6.01 -11.47
N LEU A 157 9.79 4.88 -12.17
CA LEU A 157 9.90 4.86 -13.64
C LEU A 157 8.76 5.63 -14.30
N ALA A 158 7.53 5.48 -13.82
CA ALA A 158 6.39 6.22 -14.35
C ALA A 158 6.52 7.72 -14.11
N ALA A 159 7.01 8.14 -12.94
CA ALA A 159 7.26 9.54 -12.63
C ALA A 159 8.30 10.14 -13.59
N ASP A 160 9.42 9.46 -13.82
CA ASP A 160 10.47 9.90 -14.74
C ASP A 160 9.96 10.00 -16.19
N LEU A 161 9.09 9.07 -16.62
CA LEU A 161 8.46 9.13 -17.94
C LEU A 161 7.46 10.29 -18.04
N ILE A 162 6.69 10.58 -17.01
CA ILE A 162 5.76 11.73 -16.99
C ILE A 162 6.55 13.03 -17.14
N ASP A 163 7.63 13.20 -16.37
CA ASP A 163 8.47 14.40 -16.41
C ASP A 163 9.12 14.62 -17.79
N ALA A 164 9.51 13.52 -18.44
CA ALA A 164 10.14 13.57 -19.76
C ALA A 164 9.14 13.54 -20.95
N TRP A 165 7.82 13.38 -20.69
CA TRP A 165 6.84 13.05 -21.72
C TRP A 165 6.82 14.06 -22.87
N GLU A 166 6.67 15.33 -22.58
CA GLU A 166 6.56 16.37 -23.59
C GLU A 166 7.82 16.50 -24.45
N GLN A 167 9.00 16.29 -23.85
CA GLN A 167 10.28 16.44 -24.53
C GLN A 167 10.65 15.18 -25.35
N ASP A 168 10.46 14.02 -24.76
CA ASP A 168 10.97 12.76 -25.29
C ASP A 168 9.95 12.00 -26.15
N ALA A 169 8.63 12.14 -25.88
CA ALA A 169 7.61 11.39 -26.60
C ALA A 169 7.66 11.60 -28.12
N PRO A 170 7.77 12.85 -28.64
CA PRO A 170 7.84 13.07 -30.08
C PRO A 170 9.08 12.42 -30.72
N SER A 171 10.24 12.58 -30.09
CA SER A 171 11.51 12.03 -30.60
C SER A 171 11.55 10.51 -30.58
N ARG A 172 10.75 9.88 -29.71
CA ARG A 172 10.63 8.42 -29.55
C ARG A 172 9.42 7.84 -30.26
N GLY A 173 8.67 8.65 -31.03
CA GLY A 173 7.49 8.24 -31.80
C GLY A 173 6.30 7.83 -30.91
N VAL A 174 6.18 8.35 -29.68
CA VAL A 174 5.00 8.12 -28.83
C VAL A 174 3.86 9.02 -29.30
N GLN A 175 2.76 8.42 -29.75
CA GLN A 175 1.61 9.13 -30.32
C GLN A 175 0.55 9.52 -29.29
N ALA A 176 0.48 8.79 -28.17
CA ALA A 176 -0.50 9.06 -27.13
C ALA A 176 -0.12 10.28 -26.29
N PRO A 177 -1.11 11.08 -25.85
CA PRO A 177 -0.87 12.09 -24.83
C PRO A 177 -0.46 11.43 -23.51
N CYS A 178 0.19 12.19 -22.66
CA CYS A 178 0.51 11.72 -21.30
C CYS A 178 -0.79 11.31 -20.58
N PRO A 179 -0.89 10.08 -20.02
CA PRO A 179 -2.13 9.58 -19.45
C PRO A 179 -2.41 10.11 -18.04
N VAL A 180 -1.86 11.26 -17.68
CA VAL A 180 -2.11 11.94 -16.41
C VAL A 180 -3.51 12.58 -16.46
N PRO A 181 -4.40 12.30 -15.49
CA PRO A 181 -5.73 12.89 -15.47
C PRO A 181 -5.70 14.31 -14.89
N ASP A 182 -6.70 15.15 -15.21
CA ASP A 182 -6.81 16.51 -14.71
C ASP A 182 -6.88 16.60 -13.18
N VAL A 183 -7.46 15.58 -12.55
CA VAL A 183 -7.61 15.51 -11.08
C VAL A 183 -7.20 14.13 -10.58
N VAL A 184 -6.28 14.11 -9.61
CA VAL A 184 -5.89 12.90 -8.87
C VAL A 184 -6.32 13.08 -7.42
N ILE A 185 -7.18 12.18 -6.96
CA ILE A 185 -7.61 12.10 -5.57
C ILE A 185 -6.88 10.91 -4.93
N VAL A 186 -6.22 11.13 -3.80
CA VAL A 186 -5.52 10.06 -3.07
C VAL A 186 -6.24 9.80 -1.76
N ASP A 187 -6.68 8.57 -1.57
CA ASP A 187 -7.26 8.10 -0.31
C ASP A 187 -6.20 7.39 0.53
N ASP A 188 -6.27 7.53 1.85
CA ASP A 188 -5.33 6.88 2.79
C ASP A 188 -3.84 7.11 2.45
N LEU A 189 -3.44 8.35 2.19
CA LEU A 189 -2.06 8.70 1.80
C LEU A 189 -1.02 8.21 2.83
N GLN A 190 -1.36 8.09 4.12
CA GLN A 190 -0.49 7.57 5.19
C GLN A 190 -0.03 6.12 4.97
N ASP A 191 -0.71 5.37 4.13
CA ASP A 191 -0.35 3.99 3.77
C ASP A 191 0.37 3.89 2.41
N CYS A 192 0.59 5.03 1.75
CA CYS A 192 1.37 5.12 0.52
C CYS A 192 2.88 5.20 0.80
N THR A 193 3.68 5.01 -0.24
CA THR A 193 5.15 5.01 -0.16
C THR A 193 5.75 6.34 -0.66
N PRO A 194 7.03 6.64 -0.36
CA PRO A 194 7.73 7.79 -0.94
C PRO A 194 7.74 7.80 -2.47
N SER A 195 7.76 6.63 -3.13
CA SER A 195 7.62 6.55 -4.59
C SER A 195 6.26 7.06 -5.08
N THR A 196 5.20 6.89 -4.28
CA THR A 196 3.89 7.48 -4.59
C THR A 196 3.94 9.00 -4.53
N LEU A 197 4.65 9.57 -3.53
CA LEU A 197 4.83 11.03 -3.46
C LEU A 197 5.51 11.55 -4.74
N ARG A 198 6.61 10.92 -5.18
CA ARG A 198 7.32 11.29 -6.41
C ARG A 198 6.41 11.23 -7.65
N LEU A 199 5.56 10.19 -7.72
CA LEU A 199 4.58 10.05 -8.82
C LEU A 199 3.53 11.16 -8.78
N LEU A 200 3.06 11.57 -7.59
CA LEU A 200 2.10 12.68 -7.44
C LEU A 200 2.72 14.03 -7.80
N GLU A 201 3.99 14.25 -7.45
CA GLU A 201 4.75 15.44 -7.85
C GLU A 201 4.85 15.53 -9.38
N ALA A 202 5.21 14.44 -10.06
CA ALA A 202 5.25 14.37 -11.52
C ALA A 202 3.86 14.64 -12.14
N CYS A 203 2.79 14.08 -11.56
CA CYS A 203 1.43 14.36 -12.03
C CYS A 203 1.07 15.85 -11.90
N ARG A 204 1.42 16.49 -10.77
CA ARG A 204 1.20 17.92 -10.57
C ARG A 204 1.96 18.74 -11.62
N ASP A 205 3.23 18.40 -11.86
CA ASP A 205 4.08 19.13 -12.80
C ASP A 205 3.57 18.98 -14.24
N ALA A 206 2.91 17.86 -14.55
CA ALA A 206 2.15 17.65 -15.79
C ALA A 206 0.77 18.32 -15.80
N GLY A 207 0.41 19.12 -14.79
CA GLY A 207 -0.81 19.93 -14.74
C GLY A 207 -1.99 19.34 -13.97
N ALA A 208 -1.85 18.18 -13.31
CA ALA A 208 -2.91 17.59 -12.52
C ALA A 208 -3.15 18.35 -11.20
N ARG A 209 -4.42 18.49 -10.82
CA ARG A 209 -4.79 18.93 -9.47
C ARG A 209 -4.77 17.74 -8.53
N ILE A 210 -4.07 17.87 -7.40
CA ILE A 210 -3.94 16.82 -6.40
C ILE A 210 -4.82 17.12 -5.20
N VAL A 211 -5.62 16.14 -4.78
CA VAL A 211 -6.39 16.17 -3.52
C VAL A 211 -6.04 14.91 -2.76
N ALA A 212 -5.54 15.04 -1.54
CA ALA A 212 -5.12 13.88 -0.73
C ALA A 212 -5.80 13.88 0.63
N PHE A 213 -6.24 12.70 1.06
CA PHE A 213 -6.77 12.44 2.39
C PHE A 213 -5.79 11.56 3.16
N SER A 214 -5.57 11.89 4.43
CA SER A 214 -4.60 11.18 5.27
C SER A 214 -4.98 11.24 6.74
N ASP A 215 -4.75 10.14 7.45
CA ASP A 215 -4.73 10.10 8.91
C ASP A 215 -3.55 9.25 9.41
N SER A 216 -2.47 9.90 9.82
CA SER A 216 -1.25 9.23 10.24
C SER A 216 -1.42 8.35 11.50
N ASP A 217 -2.47 8.58 12.31
CA ASP A 217 -2.74 7.76 13.50
C ASP A 217 -3.30 6.37 13.15
N VAL A 218 -3.83 6.18 11.94
CA VAL A 218 -4.35 4.88 11.45
C VAL A 218 -3.43 4.20 10.43
N ALA A 219 -2.20 4.70 10.27
CA ALA A 219 -1.23 4.10 9.36
C ALA A 219 -0.90 2.65 9.74
N VAL A 220 -1.05 1.73 8.81
CA VAL A 220 -0.82 0.29 9.02
C VAL A 220 0.15 -0.34 8.00
N ALA A 221 0.55 0.40 6.96
CA ALA A 221 1.38 -0.12 5.88
C ALA A 221 2.89 0.10 6.07
N GLY A 222 3.36 0.50 7.26
CA GLY A 222 4.79 0.73 7.52
C GLY A 222 5.68 -0.48 7.18
N TYR A 223 5.18 -1.70 7.37
CA TYR A 223 5.88 -2.92 6.98
C TYR A 223 6.04 -3.10 5.46
N ARG A 224 5.28 -2.34 4.66
CA ARG A 224 5.36 -2.28 3.18
C ARG A 224 5.95 -0.98 2.67
N GLY A 225 6.66 -0.21 3.53
CA GLY A 225 7.26 1.07 3.15
C GLY A 225 6.28 2.24 3.15
N GLY A 226 5.07 2.07 3.67
CA GLY A 226 4.16 3.18 3.92
C GLY A 226 4.77 4.18 4.90
N GLU A 227 4.63 5.46 4.60
CA GLU A 227 5.15 6.55 5.43
C GLU A 227 4.00 7.38 6.00
N PRO A 228 3.75 7.30 7.31
CA PRO A 228 2.61 7.96 7.96
C PRO A 228 2.55 9.48 7.77
N HIS A 229 3.68 10.10 7.42
CA HIS A 229 3.81 11.56 7.33
C HIS A 229 3.96 12.07 5.90
N LEU A 230 3.53 11.31 4.91
CA LEU A 230 3.51 11.75 3.51
C LEU A 230 2.63 12.98 3.29
N ASP A 231 1.59 13.18 4.11
CA ASP A 231 0.73 14.36 4.06
C ASP A 231 1.52 15.66 4.17
N ARG A 232 2.45 15.74 5.11
CA ARG A 232 3.31 16.92 5.30
C ARG A 232 4.32 17.11 4.18
N ARG A 233 4.91 16.01 3.73
CA ARG A 233 5.85 16.05 2.61
C ARG A 233 5.13 16.51 1.34
N LEU A 234 3.95 15.96 1.07
CA LEU A 234 3.13 16.37 -0.08
C LEU A 234 2.70 17.84 0.06
N ALA A 235 2.19 18.26 1.22
CA ALA A 235 1.80 19.65 1.46
C ALA A 235 2.96 20.61 1.25
N SER A 236 4.15 20.27 1.76
CA SER A 236 5.38 21.04 1.54
C SER A 236 5.78 21.12 0.07
N ALA A 237 5.73 19.99 -0.64
CA ALA A 237 6.06 19.91 -2.07
C ALA A 237 5.07 20.69 -2.95
N LEU A 238 3.80 20.72 -2.56
CA LEU A 238 2.75 21.45 -3.28
C LEU A 238 2.64 22.92 -2.85
N GLY A 239 3.28 23.33 -1.76
CA GLY A 239 3.16 24.67 -1.20
C GLY A 239 1.75 24.99 -0.68
N VAL A 240 1.05 23.99 -0.11
CA VAL A 240 -0.33 24.11 0.38
C VAL A 240 -0.42 23.82 1.88
N GLU A 241 -1.47 24.34 2.51
CA GLU A 241 -1.78 24.02 3.90
C GLU A 241 -2.64 22.76 4.01
N ILE A 242 -2.47 22.02 5.12
CA ILE A 242 -3.29 20.87 5.44
C ILE A 242 -4.58 21.35 6.11
N ALA A 243 -5.73 21.04 5.50
CA ALA A 243 -7.02 21.26 6.12
C ALA A 243 -7.40 20.09 7.03
N GLU A 244 -7.79 20.36 8.26
CA GLU A 244 -8.18 19.35 9.23
C GLU A 244 -9.69 19.16 9.26
N LEU A 245 -10.13 17.88 9.21
CA LEU A 245 -11.53 17.52 9.39
C LEU A 245 -11.83 17.38 10.88
N GLY A 246 -12.69 18.25 11.40
CA GLY A 246 -12.99 18.38 12.83
C GLY A 246 -14.03 17.40 13.37
N GLN A 247 -14.58 16.47 12.56
CA GLN A 247 -15.69 15.61 12.97
C GLN A 247 -15.57 14.19 12.42
N VAL A 248 -15.89 13.20 13.25
CA VAL A 248 -15.96 11.77 12.92
C VAL A 248 -17.42 11.34 12.87
N TYR A 249 -17.83 10.70 11.77
CA TYR A 249 -19.24 10.37 11.50
C TYR A 249 -19.58 8.87 11.68
N ASP A 250 -18.61 7.99 11.55
CA ASP A 250 -18.80 6.52 11.47
C ASP A 250 -18.41 5.77 12.75
N MET A 251 -18.24 6.49 13.85
CA MET A 251 -17.72 5.90 15.09
C MET A 251 -18.64 6.23 16.28
N SER A 252 -18.84 5.24 17.17
CA SER A 252 -19.56 5.49 18.43
C SER A 252 -18.71 6.31 19.40
N ARG A 253 -19.36 7.02 20.32
CA ARG A 253 -18.67 7.86 21.34
C ARG A 253 -17.69 7.06 22.19
N ALA A 254 -18.07 5.84 22.62
CA ALA A 254 -17.21 4.99 23.41
C ALA A 254 -15.96 4.53 22.63
N VAL A 255 -16.10 4.16 21.35
CA VAL A 255 -14.99 3.75 20.50
C VAL A 255 -14.08 4.93 20.19
N ARG A 256 -14.64 6.11 19.93
CA ARG A 256 -13.85 7.33 19.71
C ARG A 256 -12.99 7.68 20.93
N GLU A 257 -13.57 7.62 22.14
CA GLU A 257 -12.81 7.90 23.35
C GLU A 257 -11.67 6.88 23.57
N LEU A 258 -11.91 5.59 23.31
CA LEU A 258 -10.86 4.57 23.36
C LEU A 258 -9.76 4.87 22.34
N ALA A 259 -10.12 5.21 21.09
CA ALA A 259 -9.17 5.55 20.05
C ALA A 259 -8.33 6.78 20.46
N ARG A 260 -8.94 7.82 20.99
CA ARG A 260 -8.26 9.02 21.49
C ARG A 260 -7.24 8.68 22.59
N GLN A 261 -7.62 7.82 23.56
CA GLN A 261 -6.72 7.38 24.63
C GLN A 261 -5.57 6.51 24.08
N ALA A 262 -5.81 5.67 23.09
CA ALA A 262 -4.77 4.87 22.45
C ALA A 262 -3.80 5.76 21.67
N CYS A 263 -4.31 6.69 20.86
CA CYS A 263 -3.49 7.63 20.08
C CYS A 263 -2.69 8.59 20.97
N ALA A 264 -3.18 8.94 22.16
CA ALA A 264 -2.44 9.79 23.11
C ALA A 264 -1.08 9.20 23.53
N ARG A 265 -0.88 7.88 23.39
CA ARG A 265 0.35 7.18 23.69
C ARG A 265 1.31 7.08 22.50
N ILE A 266 0.88 7.47 21.33
CA ILE A 266 1.68 7.48 20.09
C ILE A 266 2.31 8.86 19.96
N ALA A 267 3.60 8.91 19.62
CA ALA A 267 4.28 10.17 19.38
C ALA A 267 3.51 10.95 18.28
N GLN A 268 3.18 12.21 18.58
CA GLN A 268 2.40 13.04 17.68
C GLN A 268 3.31 13.74 16.69
N SER A 269 2.99 13.58 15.42
CA SER A 269 3.58 14.36 14.35
C SER A 269 2.44 15.02 13.57
N GLY A 270 1.99 16.17 13.98
CA GLY A 270 0.87 16.88 13.36
C GLY A 270 0.23 17.85 14.32
N SER A 271 -0.80 18.53 13.84
CA SER A 271 -1.63 19.38 14.70
C SER A 271 -2.36 18.53 15.75
N PRO A 272 -2.42 19.00 17.01
CA PRO A 272 -3.24 18.39 18.04
C PRO A 272 -4.72 18.32 17.66
N ALA A 273 -5.21 19.28 16.91
CA ALA A 273 -6.63 19.44 16.56
C ALA A 273 -7.22 18.20 15.89
N ARG A 274 -6.44 17.47 15.09
CA ARG A 274 -6.90 16.22 14.47
C ARG A 274 -7.30 15.14 15.50
N ARG A 275 -6.58 15.02 16.62
CA ARG A 275 -6.92 14.07 17.70
C ARG A 275 -8.08 14.53 18.55
N GLU A 276 -8.41 15.82 18.50
CA GLU A 276 -9.51 16.46 19.24
C GLU A 276 -10.83 16.45 18.46
N ALA A 277 -10.83 15.97 17.19
CA ALA A 277 -12.04 15.84 16.39
C ALA A 277 -13.15 15.12 17.17
N GLY A 278 -14.30 15.79 17.28
CA GLY A 278 -15.49 15.25 17.95
C GLY A 278 -16.18 14.16 17.14
N VAL A 279 -17.17 13.53 17.72
CA VAL A 279 -18.11 12.68 16.98
C VAL A 279 -19.35 13.48 16.60
N ALA A 280 -20.08 13.03 15.59
CA ALA A 280 -21.36 13.62 15.21
C ALA A 280 -22.34 13.64 16.38
N ASP A 281 -23.23 14.64 16.44
CA ASP A 281 -24.17 14.83 17.55
C ASP A 281 -25.13 13.64 17.72
N ASP A 282 -25.48 12.99 16.63
CA ASP A 282 -26.31 11.80 16.53
C ASP A 282 -25.54 10.48 16.69
N ALA A 283 -24.23 10.53 16.93
CA ALA A 283 -23.42 9.33 17.09
C ALA A 283 -23.92 8.45 18.25
N PRO A 284 -24.01 7.13 18.07
CA PRO A 284 -24.45 6.22 19.11
C PRO A 284 -23.47 6.24 20.30
N ALA A 285 -23.98 6.01 21.49
CA ALA A 285 -23.15 5.93 22.71
C ALA A 285 -22.07 4.85 22.57
N GLY A 286 -22.46 3.70 22.02
CA GLY A 286 -21.59 2.52 21.93
C GLY A 286 -21.35 1.84 23.29
N ARG A 287 -20.72 0.67 23.24
CA ARG A 287 -20.34 -0.09 24.45
C ARG A 287 -18.97 -0.72 24.25
N LEU A 288 -18.14 -0.65 25.27
CA LEU A 288 -16.86 -1.33 25.36
C LEU A 288 -16.92 -2.40 26.45
N VAL A 289 -16.48 -3.62 26.12
CA VAL A 289 -16.37 -4.72 27.09
C VAL A 289 -14.97 -5.30 26.96
N THR A 290 -14.26 -5.44 28.09
CA THR A 290 -12.94 -6.05 28.12
C THR A 290 -13.03 -7.46 28.68
N HIS A 291 -12.46 -8.41 27.96
CA HIS A 291 -12.31 -9.78 28.42
C HIS A 291 -10.83 -10.15 28.52
N LEU A 292 -10.47 -10.85 29.58
CA LEU A 292 -9.12 -11.37 29.79
C LEU A 292 -9.15 -12.89 29.68
N GLY A 293 -8.34 -13.46 28.80
CA GLY A 293 -8.12 -14.89 28.67
C GLY A 293 -6.68 -15.24 29.03
N ALA A 294 -6.47 -16.25 29.86
CA ALA A 294 -5.13 -16.69 30.28
C ALA A 294 -4.42 -17.51 29.20
N THR A 295 -5.16 -18.07 28.25
CA THR A 295 -4.62 -18.90 27.15
C THR A 295 -5.26 -18.52 25.79
N PRO A 296 -4.60 -18.79 24.65
CA PRO A 296 -5.19 -18.59 23.32
C PRO A 296 -6.53 -19.34 23.14
N SER A 297 -6.65 -20.53 23.71
CA SER A 297 -7.88 -21.32 23.64
C SER A 297 -9.04 -20.66 24.43
N GLN A 298 -8.76 -20.13 25.62
CA GLN A 298 -9.76 -19.35 26.39
C GLN A 298 -10.15 -18.08 25.64
N MET A 299 -9.19 -17.39 25.04
CA MET A 299 -9.48 -16.20 24.23
C MET A 299 -10.38 -16.55 23.05
N GLY A 300 -10.09 -17.63 22.31
CA GLY A 300 -10.93 -18.11 21.22
C GLY A 300 -12.36 -18.44 21.68
N ALA A 301 -12.52 -19.07 22.86
CA ALA A 301 -13.81 -19.37 23.44
C ALA A 301 -14.60 -18.10 23.84
N LEU A 302 -13.91 -17.09 24.39
CA LEU A 302 -14.52 -15.80 24.74
C LEU A 302 -14.99 -15.05 23.51
N ILE A 303 -14.19 -15.01 22.43
CA ILE A 303 -14.56 -14.41 21.14
C ILE A 303 -15.79 -15.12 20.58
N ALA A 304 -15.78 -16.47 20.50
CA ALA A 304 -16.91 -17.24 19.98
C ALA A 304 -18.19 -17.01 20.80
N ARG A 305 -18.08 -16.89 22.12
CA ARG A 305 -19.21 -16.59 22.99
C ARG A 305 -19.75 -15.17 22.74
N ALA A 306 -18.88 -14.18 22.58
CA ALA A 306 -19.28 -12.80 22.30
C ALA A 306 -20.02 -12.70 20.96
N LEU A 307 -19.47 -13.28 19.90
CA LEU A 307 -20.09 -13.29 18.58
C LEU A 307 -21.49 -13.93 18.61
N ARG A 308 -21.63 -15.09 19.27
CA ARG A 308 -22.93 -15.75 19.41
C ARG A 308 -23.92 -14.94 20.25
N SER A 309 -23.44 -14.31 21.33
CA SER A 309 -24.29 -13.47 22.18
C SER A 309 -24.87 -12.31 21.38
N HIS A 310 -24.04 -11.62 20.59
CA HIS A 310 -24.49 -10.55 19.73
C HIS A 310 -25.46 -11.02 18.65
N HIS A 311 -25.22 -12.19 18.06
CA HIS A 311 -26.15 -12.75 17.08
C HIS A 311 -27.50 -13.12 17.70
N LEU A 312 -27.48 -13.86 18.83
CA LEU A 312 -28.71 -14.42 19.44
C LEU A 312 -29.53 -13.38 20.23
N HIS A 313 -28.87 -12.43 20.89
CA HIS A 313 -29.55 -11.50 21.79
C HIS A 313 -29.72 -10.11 21.19
N ASP A 314 -28.76 -9.66 20.39
CA ASP A 314 -28.78 -8.32 19.79
C ASP A 314 -29.25 -8.35 18.34
N GLY A 315 -29.46 -9.54 17.75
CA GLY A 315 -29.93 -9.72 16.36
C GLY A 315 -28.90 -9.29 15.32
N ILE A 316 -27.61 -9.21 15.67
CA ILE A 316 -26.54 -8.79 14.74
C ILE A 316 -26.12 -9.99 13.90
N GLU A 317 -26.24 -9.90 12.59
CA GLU A 317 -25.80 -10.95 11.69
C GLU A 317 -24.29 -11.18 11.81
N PHE A 318 -23.84 -12.43 11.62
CA PHE A 318 -22.41 -12.75 11.67
C PHE A 318 -21.59 -12.00 10.60
N SER A 319 -22.20 -11.69 9.47
CA SER A 319 -21.61 -10.86 8.40
C SER A 319 -21.32 -9.42 8.83
N ASP A 320 -22.03 -8.93 9.84
CA ASP A 320 -21.89 -7.56 10.38
C ASP A 320 -20.97 -7.52 11.62
N GLN A 321 -20.38 -8.66 11.99
CA GLN A 321 -19.44 -8.78 13.09
C GLN A 321 -18.03 -9.00 12.54
N VAL A 322 -17.04 -8.34 13.19
CA VAL A 322 -15.63 -8.45 12.78
C VAL A 322 -14.73 -8.81 13.95
N VAL A 323 -13.77 -9.69 13.73
CA VAL A 323 -12.71 -10.01 14.70
C VAL A 323 -11.38 -9.51 14.14
N ILE A 324 -10.78 -8.53 14.82
CA ILE A 324 -9.50 -7.95 14.42
C ILE A 324 -8.40 -8.59 15.24
N VAL A 325 -7.36 -9.09 14.58
CA VAL A 325 -6.18 -9.72 15.18
C VAL A 325 -4.90 -9.02 14.75
N ARG A 326 -3.83 -9.18 15.53
CA ARG A 326 -2.58 -8.41 15.33
C ARG A 326 -1.70 -8.88 14.18
N SER A 327 -1.87 -10.11 13.70
CA SER A 327 -1.06 -10.67 12.61
C SER A 327 -1.85 -11.66 11.77
N SER A 328 -1.42 -11.86 10.52
CA SER A 328 -2.01 -12.85 9.61
C SER A 328 -1.92 -14.29 10.12
N SER A 329 -0.87 -14.65 10.87
CA SER A 329 -0.76 -15.96 11.51
C SER A 329 -1.87 -16.21 12.55
N MET A 330 -2.26 -15.17 13.29
CA MET A 330 -3.36 -15.24 14.26
C MET A 330 -4.74 -15.39 13.57
N VAL A 331 -4.91 -14.94 12.31
CA VAL A 331 -6.16 -15.16 11.56
C VAL A 331 -6.45 -16.65 11.44
N ALA A 332 -5.48 -17.43 10.94
CA ALA A 332 -5.65 -18.88 10.77
C ALA A 332 -5.89 -19.62 12.11
N GLU A 333 -5.23 -19.18 13.16
CA GLU A 333 -5.40 -19.75 14.50
C GLU A 333 -6.79 -19.41 15.05
N THR A 334 -7.18 -18.14 15.03
CA THR A 334 -8.50 -17.68 15.51
C THR A 334 -9.61 -18.35 14.72
N SER A 335 -9.50 -18.44 13.40
CA SER A 335 -10.48 -19.14 12.57
C SER A 335 -10.65 -20.60 12.96
N ARG A 336 -9.56 -21.30 13.30
CA ARG A 336 -9.64 -22.70 13.80
C ARG A 336 -10.35 -22.79 15.15
N TYR A 337 -10.13 -21.84 16.06
CA TYR A 337 -10.85 -21.81 17.34
C TYR A 337 -12.34 -21.54 17.15
N LEU A 338 -12.70 -20.60 16.27
CA LEU A 338 -14.09 -20.28 15.96
C LEU A 338 -14.81 -21.45 15.30
N ALA A 339 -14.18 -22.15 14.37
CA ALA A 339 -14.72 -23.33 13.71
C ALA A 339 -14.94 -24.50 14.70
N ARG A 340 -14.04 -24.72 15.67
CA ARG A 340 -14.17 -25.75 16.71
C ARG A 340 -15.24 -25.41 17.74
N GLY A 341 -15.51 -24.13 17.98
CA GLY A 341 -16.57 -23.66 18.85
C GLY A 341 -18.00 -23.87 18.35
N ALA A 342 -18.14 -24.55 17.21
CA ALA A 342 -19.33 -25.18 16.63
C ALA A 342 -20.60 -24.31 16.52
N CYS A 343 -20.47 -23.06 16.08
CA CYS A 343 -21.65 -22.25 15.73
C CYS A 343 -21.46 -21.31 14.53
N LEU A 344 -20.26 -21.24 13.97
CA LEU A 344 -20.03 -20.49 12.74
C LEU A 344 -20.01 -21.52 11.59
N SER A 345 -20.91 -21.39 10.64
CA SER A 345 -20.89 -22.19 9.41
C SER A 345 -19.54 -21.96 8.72
N ARG A 346 -19.09 -22.92 7.92
CA ARG A 346 -17.83 -22.83 7.16
C ARG A 346 -17.76 -21.57 6.27
N GLU A 347 -18.90 -21.01 5.90
CA GLU A 347 -19.05 -19.77 5.12
C GLU A 347 -18.74 -18.51 5.93
N ALA A 348 -18.89 -18.53 7.26
CA ALA A 348 -18.55 -17.41 8.13
C ALA A 348 -17.04 -17.30 8.46
N VAL A 349 -16.22 -18.26 8.05
CA VAL A 349 -14.77 -18.31 8.27
C VAL A 349 -14.00 -18.04 6.95
N ALA A 350 -14.58 -17.29 6.03
CA ALA A 350 -13.81 -16.75 4.91
C ALA A 350 -12.72 -15.80 5.45
N PRO A 351 -11.48 -15.83 4.93
CA PRO A 351 -10.49 -14.83 5.29
C PRO A 351 -11.06 -13.47 4.91
N LEU A 352 -11.43 -12.69 5.92
CA LEU A 352 -11.93 -11.35 5.74
C LEU A 352 -10.80 -10.48 5.21
N THR A 353 -10.75 -10.32 3.90
CA THR A 353 -10.39 -9.04 3.32
C THR A 353 -11.37 -8.04 3.93
N LEU A 354 -10.90 -6.99 4.58
CA LEU A 354 -11.72 -5.96 5.22
C LEU A 354 -12.88 -5.55 4.31
N GLN A 355 -14.04 -6.23 4.45
CA GLN A 355 -15.28 -5.74 3.89
C GLN A 355 -15.77 -4.69 4.88
N HIS A 356 -15.64 -3.45 4.50
CA HIS A 356 -16.25 -2.35 5.22
C HIS A 356 -17.75 -2.64 5.31
N SER A 357 -18.26 -2.73 6.53
CA SER A 357 -19.68 -2.72 6.83
C SER A 357 -20.34 -1.61 6.00
N ARG A 358 -21.41 -1.97 5.29
CA ARG A 358 -22.21 -1.01 4.53
C ARG A 358 -22.61 0.14 5.45
N PRO A 359 -22.20 1.40 5.19
CA PRO A 359 -22.83 2.52 5.87
C PRO A 359 -24.30 2.51 5.42
N ARG A 360 -25.22 2.57 6.37
CA ARG A 360 -26.60 2.92 6.08
C ARG A 360 -26.58 4.19 5.24
N ALA A 361 -27.23 4.16 4.11
CA ALA A 361 -27.36 5.28 3.21
C ALA A 361 -27.91 6.47 4.02
N CYS A 362 -27.09 7.48 4.27
CA CYS A 362 -27.59 8.80 4.62
C CYS A 362 -28.31 9.33 3.38
N SER A 363 -29.64 9.36 3.42
CA SER A 363 -30.45 10.08 2.46
C SER A 363 -30.16 11.56 2.61
N TRP A 364 -29.39 12.11 1.69
CA TRP A 364 -29.33 13.55 1.48
C TRP A 364 -30.65 13.95 0.80
N THR A 365 -31.60 14.46 1.56
CA THR A 365 -32.69 15.28 1.03
C THR A 365 -32.20 16.72 1.00
N SER A 366 -32.30 17.29 -0.19
CA SER A 366 -32.00 18.64 -0.64
C SER A 366 -32.28 19.76 0.38
#